data_d5b41f22e46741f9dba23a6252cc49ad
#
_entry.id   d5b41f22e46741f9dba23a6252cc49ad
#
_cell.length_a   1.000
_cell.length_b   1.000
_cell.length_c   1.000
_cell.angle_alpha   90.00
_cell.angle_beta   90.00
_cell.angle_gamma   90.00
#
_symmetry.space_group_name_H-M   'P 1'
#
loop_
_entity.id
_entity.type
_entity.pdbx_description
1 polymer ?
#
loop_
_entity_poly.entity_id
_entity_poly.type
_entity_poly.pdbx_seq_one_letter_code
_entity_poly.pdbx_strand_id
1 'polypeptide(L)'
;SGGQDWAKAIMKDVLTSSLADDTGILANQAYRPVVLYINGAYWGIHYIREKINEGFIAANANVSEDSVNLLVANGRVGAGSEDYQALLSYIKAHSPLNAEAYRYVCDRMDVTSFADYLITEMYCGNKDSGNIRWYRSSETDNKWRWILYDTDITYAAGENWVWFLIDPAGTGTGQNFSTALIDGLLTSGEFRQLFLERLKFNMQNTFRTDKVLARIDELSGKLKPEIAR
;
A
#
# COMPACT_ATOMS: atom_id res chain seq x y z
N SER A 1 5.30 -9.02 -11.05
CA SER A 1 3.96 -9.48 -11.41
C SER A 1 4.03 -10.96 -11.76
N GLY A 2 3.20 -11.76 -11.13
CA GLY A 2 3.17 -13.22 -11.29
C GLY A 2 2.57 -13.72 -12.62
N GLY A 3 2.74 -12.98 -13.70
CA GLY A 3 2.27 -13.38 -15.03
C GLY A 3 0.82 -13.01 -15.35
N GLN A 4 0.04 -12.56 -14.38
CA GLN A 4 -1.37 -12.20 -14.62
C GLN A 4 -1.51 -10.89 -15.41
N ASP A 5 -0.48 -10.06 -15.43
CA ASP A 5 -0.49 -8.75 -16.07
C ASP A 5 0.21 -8.70 -17.44
N TRP A 6 0.91 -9.75 -17.83
CA TRP A 6 1.61 -9.81 -19.10
C TRP A 6 0.73 -9.52 -20.33
N ALA A 7 -0.48 -10.03 -20.31
CA ALA A 7 -1.43 -9.84 -21.40
C ALA A 7 -2.26 -8.55 -21.29
N LYS A 8 -2.02 -7.72 -20.28
CA LYS A 8 -2.83 -6.54 -19.98
C LYS A 8 -1.97 -5.27 -20.00
N ALA A 9 -1.48 -4.87 -18.85
CA ALA A 9 -0.70 -3.65 -18.68
C ALA A 9 0.40 -3.85 -17.65
N ILE A 10 1.60 -4.17 -18.12
CA ILE A 10 2.78 -4.50 -17.30
C ILE A 10 3.28 -3.35 -16.41
N MET A 11 2.66 -2.17 -16.50
CA MET A 11 3.07 -0.97 -15.76
C MET A 11 2.18 -0.63 -14.56
N LYS A 12 1.15 -1.42 -14.24
CA LYS A 12 0.17 -1.07 -13.19
C LYS A 12 0.79 -0.84 -11.83
N ASP A 13 1.62 -1.75 -11.38
CA ASP A 13 2.28 -1.66 -10.09
C ASP A 13 3.24 -0.45 -10.01
N VAL A 14 4.00 -0.20 -11.08
CA VAL A 14 4.86 0.99 -11.20
C VAL A 14 4.02 2.28 -11.27
N LEU A 15 2.89 2.25 -11.96
CA LEU A 15 1.96 3.39 -12.01
C LEU A 15 1.47 3.73 -10.61
N THR A 16 0.91 2.75 -9.89
CA THR A 16 0.34 2.98 -8.56
C THR A 16 1.40 3.47 -7.58
N SER A 17 2.56 2.79 -7.50
CA SER A 17 3.63 3.17 -6.59
C SER A 17 4.16 4.58 -6.88
N SER A 18 4.32 4.94 -8.16
CA SER A 18 4.84 6.26 -8.54
C SER A 18 3.82 7.41 -8.39
N LEU A 19 2.52 7.12 -8.43
CA LEU A 19 1.48 8.10 -8.10
C LEU A 19 1.43 8.37 -6.60
N ALA A 20 1.63 7.34 -5.79
CA ALA A 20 1.59 7.44 -4.34
C ALA A 20 2.79 8.16 -3.71
N ASP A 21 3.79 8.55 -4.49
CA ASP A 21 4.97 9.30 -4.03
C ASP A 21 4.63 10.63 -3.35
N ASP A 22 3.54 11.26 -3.76
CA ASP A 22 3.05 12.51 -3.17
C ASP A 22 2.27 12.28 -1.86
N THR A 23 2.14 11.04 -1.41
CA THR A 23 1.47 10.69 -0.15
C THR A 23 2.48 10.50 0.99
N GLY A 24 1.97 10.35 2.22
CA GLY A 24 2.83 10.05 3.37
C GLY A 24 3.21 8.57 3.52
N ILE A 25 2.90 7.72 2.53
CA ILE A 25 3.23 6.29 2.56
C ILE A 25 4.56 6.01 1.88
N LEU A 26 5.27 5.00 2.38
CA LEU A 26 6.48 4.49 1.72
C LEU A 26 6.06 3.63 0.53
N ALA A 27 6.06 4.22 -0.66
CA ALA A 27 5.50 3.61 -1.86
C ALA A 27 6.53 3.47 -3.00
N ASN A 28 7.53 4.35 -3.01
CA ASN A 28 8.39 4.50 -4.17
C ASN A 28 9.56 3.53 -4.16
N GLN A 29 9.33 2.32 -4.62
CA GLN A 29 10.42 1.43 -5.01
C GLN A 29 11.04 1.96 -6.31
N ALA A 30 12.34 2.29 -6.29
CA ALA A 30 13.04 2.61 -7.53
C ALA A 30 12.87 1.45 -8.54
N TYR A 31 12.67 1.80 -9.79
CA TYR A 31 12.42 0.84 -10.86
C TYR A 31 13.13 1.22 -12.15
N ARG A 32 13.44 0.21 -12.94
CA ARG A 32 13.99 0.37 -14.29
C ARG A 32 13.39 -0.68 -15.22
N PRO A 33 12.71 -0.30 -16.30
CA PRO A 33 12.31 -1.25 -17.34
C PRO A 33 13.55 -1.78 -18.07
N VAL A 34 13.58 -3.06 -18.33
CA VAL A 34 14.68 -3.75 -19.03
C VAL A 34 14.10 -4.79 -19.98
N VAL A 35 14.85 -5.06 -21.04
CA VAL A 35 14.59 -6.20 -21.92
C VAL A 35 15.38 -7.40 -21.41
N LEU A 36 14.70 -8.49 -21.12
CA LEU A 36 15.32 -9.69 -20.61
C LEU A 36 15.58 -10.69 -21.75
N TYR A 37 16.79 -11.24 -21.76
CA TYR A 37 17.17 -12.38 -22.58
C TYR A 37 17.60 -13.52 -21.67
N ILE A 38 17.12 -14.75 -21.94
CA ILE A 38 17.53 -15.96 -21.23
C ILE A 38 18.17 -16.89 -22.24
N ASN A 39 19.42 -17.24 -22.03
CA ASN A 39 20.21 -18.07 -22.96
C ASN A 39 20.17 -17.56 -24.42
N GLY A 40 20.17 -16.22 -24.58
CA GLY A 40 20.11 -15.57 -25.90
C GLY A 40 18.71 -15.47 -26.51
N ALA A 41 17.69 -16.09 -25.92
CA ALA A 41 16.30 -15.96 -26.35
C ALA A 41 15.65 -14.73 -25.70
N TYR A 42 14.91 -13.94 -26.49
CA TYR A 42 14.13 -12.83 -26.02
C TYR A 42 13.03 -13.29 -25.05
N TRP A 43 12.97 -12.68 -23.85
CA TRP A 43 12.04 -13.06 -22.79
C TRP A 43 11.06 -11.94 -22.42
N GLY A 44 11.13 -10.80 -23.10
CA GLY A 44 10.19 -9.68 -22.93
C GLY A 44 10.68 -8.58 -22.00
N ILE A 45 9.77 -7.66 -21.70
CA ILE A 45 10.01 -6.49 -20.85
C ILE A 45 9.84 -6.90 -19.38
N HIS A 46 10.81 -6.58 -18.56
CA HIS A 46 10.80 -6.78 -17.11
C HIS A 46 11.14 -5.47 -16.39
N TYR A 47 10.91 -5.42 -15.07
CA TYR A 47 11.35 -4.34 -14.22
C TYR A 47 12.38 -4.84 -13.23
N ILE A 48 13.55 -4.20 -13.21
CA ILE A 48 14.43 -4.26 -12.05
C ILE A 48 13.84 -3.32 -11.01
N ARG A 49 13.61 -3.82 -9.80
CA ARG A 49 13.00 -3.06 -8.70
C ARG A 49 13.79 -3.23 -7.42
N GLU A 50 13.73 -2.24 -6.56
CA GLU A 50 14.21 -2.38 -5.20
C GLU A 50 13.41 -3.46 -4.47
N LYS A 51 14.10 -4.22 -3.64
CA LYS A 51 13.47 -5.20 -2.78
C LYS A 51 13.05 -4.53 -1.48
N ILE A 52 11.76 -4.62 -1.13
CA ILE A 52 11.30 -4.18 0.18
C ILE A 52 11.82 -5.14 1.24
N ASN A 53 12.76 -4.65 2.03
CA ASN A 53 13.34 -5.28 3.20
C ASN A 53 13.74 -4.19 4.19
N GLU A 54 14.39 -4.54 5.29
CA GLU A 54 14.81 -3.62 6.33
C GLU A 54 15.78 -2.57 5.77
N GLY A 55 16.71 -2.95 4.88
CA GLY A 55 17.64 -2.02 4.22
C GLY A 55 16.95 -0.99 3.33
N PHE A 56 15.89 -1.37 2.60
CA PHE A 56 15.06 -0.44 1.84
C PHE A 56 14.41 0.60 2.77
N ILE A 57 13.84 0.13 3.87
CA ILE A 57 13.18 1.02 4.84
C ILE A 57 14.21 1.94 5.49
N ALA A 58 15.35 1.40 5.91
CA ALA A 58 16.43 2.14 6.52
C ALA A 58 16.94 3.28 5.62
N ALA A 59 17.13 3.00 4.33
CA ALA A 59 17.58 4.00 3.35
C ALA A 59 16.53 5.10 3.12
N ASN A 60 15.24 4.76 3.08
CA ASN A 60 14.16 5.72 2.81
C ASN A 60 13.72 6.50 4.07
N ALA A 61 13.83 5.91 5.26
CA ALA A 61 13.48 6.55 6.53
C ALA A 61 14.69 7.24 7.20
N ASN A 62 15.89 7.08 6.65
CA ASN A 62 17.16 7.59 7.21
C ASN A 62 17.40 7.11 8.65
N VAL A 63 17.30 5.80 8.84
CA VAL A 63 17.51 5.11 10.12
C VAL A 63 18.47 3.93 9.92
N SER A 64 18.95 3.31 11.01
CA SER A 64 19.72 2.07 10.89
C SER A 64 18.84 0.88 10.56
N GLU A 65 19.35 -0.09 9.81
CA GLU A 65 18.64 -1.32 9.44
C GLU A 65 18.23 -2.12 10.69
N ASP A 66 19.09 -2.15 11.69
CA ASP A 66 18.85 -2.85 12.97
C ASP A 66 17.70 -2.24 13.79
N SER A 67 17.33 -0.99 13.54
CA SER A 67 16.23 -0.31 14.21
C SER A 67 14.85 -0.65 13.63
N VAL A 68 14.83 -1.28 12.45
CA VAL A 68 13.61 -1.53 11.67
C VAL A 68 12.97 -2.85 12.08
N ASN A 69 11.69 -2.78 12.42
CA ASN A 69 10.83 -3.95 12.59
C ASN A 69 9.88 -4.01 11.39
N LEU A 70 10.15 -4.92 10.44
CA LEU A 70 9.34 -5.14 9.24
C LEU A 70 8.45 -6.36 9.44
N LEU A 71 7.15 -6.18 9.26
CA LEU A 71 6.18 -7.25 9.23
C LEU A 71 5.69 -7.49 7.80
N VAL A 72 5.57 -8.76 7.44
CA VAL A 72 5.12 -9.22 6.12
C VAL A 72 3.98 -10.20 6.31
N ALA A 73 2.85 -9.92 5.69
CA ALA A 73 1.73 -10.84 5.65
C ALA A 73 1.41 -11.23 4.20
N ASN A 74 1.19 -12.54 4.03
CA ASN A 74 0.48 -13.11 2.90
C ASN A 74 -0.74 -13.83 3.49
N GLY A 75 -1.65 -13.04 4.10
CA GLY A 75 -2.78 -13.56 4.87
C GLY A 75 -2.47 -14.04 6.29
N ARG A 76 -1.22 -13.96 6.77
CA ARG A 76 -0.84 -14.32 8.15
C ARG A 76 0.20 -13.36 8.71
N VAL A 77 0.08 -13.01 9.99
CA VAL A 77 1.08 -12.20 10.70
C VAL A 77 2.32 -13.05 10.95
N GLY A 78 3.49 -12.52 10.61
CA GLY A 78 4.79 -13.16 10.87
C GLY A 78 5.19 -13.15 12.35
N ALA A 79 6.29 -13.82 12.67
CA ALA A 79 6.91 -13.75 14.00
C ALA A 79 7.37 -12.31 14.31
N GLY A 80 7.29 -11.89 15.56
CA GLY A 80 7.65 -10.54 16.00
C GLY A 80 6.49 -9.53 15.94
N SER A 81 5.26 -10.00 15.85
CA SER A 81 4.06 -9.17 15.71
C SER A 81 3.32 -8.90 17.04
N GLU A 82 3.90 -9.22 18.19
CA GLU A 82 3.21 -9.14 19.49
C GLU A 82 2.64 -7.75 19.76
N ASP A 83 3.41 -6.71 19.56
CA ASP A 83 2.96 -5.33 19.75
C ASP A 83 1.85 -4.93 18.77
N TYR A 84 1.93 -5.42 17.53
CA TYR A 84 0.89 -5.19 16.54
C TYR A 84 -0.40 -5.93 16.90
N GLN A 85 -0.29 -7.17 17.36
CA GLN A 85 -1.43 -7.94 17.88
C GLN A 85 -2.04 -7.29 19.12
N ALA A 86 -1.22 -6.73 20.01
CA ALA A 86 -1.69 -5.97 21.16
C ALA A 86 -2.49 -4.73 20.73
N LEU A 87 -2.02 -4.02 19.69
CA LEU A 87 -2.75 -2.89 19.11
C LEU A 87 -4.11 -3.32 18.53
N LEU A 88 -4.16 -4.40 17.74
CA LEU A 88 -5.41 -4.92 17.19
C LEU A 88 -6.39 -5.36 18.29
N SER A 89 -5.88 -6.04 19.31
CA SER A 89 -6.66 -6.49 20.47
C SER A 89 -7.23 -5.30 21.24
N TYR A 90 -6.43 -4.26 21.41
CA TYR A 90 -6.88 -3.02 22.06
C TYR A 90 -8.02 -2.34 21.28
N ILE A 91 -7.85 -2.17 19.96
CA ILE A 91 -8.87 -1.59 19.08
C ILE A 91 -10.18 -2.37 19.20
N LYS A 92 -10.09 -3.70 19.11
CA LYS A 92 -11.26 -4.59 19.24
C LYS A 92 -11.96 -4.47 20.58
N ALA A 93 -11.21 -4.41 21.68
CA ALA A 93 -11.74 -4.33 23.03
C ALA A 93 -12.38 -2.97 23.35
N HIS A 94 -11.95 -1.89 22.69
CA HIS A 94 -12.40 -0.52 22.95
C HIS A 94 -13.28 0.04 21.84
N SER A 95 -13.73 -0.80 20.91
CA SER A 95 -14.65 -0.38 19.84
C SER A 95 -16.09 -0.28 20.38
N PRO A 96 -16.82 0.82 20.13
CA PRO A 96 -16.43 2.01 19.37
C PRO A 96 -15.39 2.88 20.10
N LEU A 97 -14.38 3.34 19.33
CA LEU A 97 -13.27 4.11 19.88
C LEU A 97 -13.75 5.51 20.33
N ASN A 98 -13.61 5.80 21.62
CA ASN A 98 -13.73 7.16 22.13
C ASN A 98 -12.40 7.95 21.91
N ALA A 99 -12.36 9.23 22.25
CA ALA A 99 -11.19 10.09 22.04
C ALA A 99 -9.92 9.58 22.76
N GLU A 100 -10.04 8.98 23.94
CA GLU A 100 -8.90 8.42 24.67
C GLU A 100 -8.36 7.17 23.96
N ALA A 101 -9.24 6.24 23.61
CA ALA A 101 -8.87 5.03 22.89
C ALA A 101 -8.28 5.35 21.50
N TYR A 102 -8.83 6.33 20.78
CA TYR A 102 -8.29 6.79 19.52
C TYR A 102 -6.89 7.39 19.68
N ARG A 103 -6.64 8.19 20.72
CA ARG A 103 -5.31 8.73 21.02
C ARG A 103 -4.31 7.62 21.30
N TYR A 104 -4.68 6.60 22.07
CA TYR A 104 -3.84 5.42 22.30
C TYR A 104 -3.41 4.75 20.99
N VAL A 105 -4.33 4.67 20.01
CA VAL A 105 -4.03 4.13 18.68
C VAL A 105 -3.05 5.06 17.93
N CYS A 106 -3.29 6.37 17.93
CA CYS A 106 -2.42 7.36 17.27
C CYS A 106 -0.99 7.38 17.83
N ASP A 107 -0.81 7.00 19.10
CA ASP A 107 0.52 6.89 19.71
C ASP A 107 1.31 5.67 19.23
N ARG A 108 0.64 4.69 18.59
CA ARG A 108 1.24 3.41 18.16
C ARG A 108 1.22 3.17 16.67
N MET A 109 0.40 3.89 15.93
CA MET A 109 0.38 3.85 14.48
C MET A 109 0.23 5.24 13.88
N ASP A 110 0.78 5.43 12.71
CA ASP A 110 0.57 6.63 11.91
C ASP A 110 -0.76 6.50 11.15
N VAL A 111 -1.82 7.01 11.76
CA VAL A 111 -3.19 6.91 11.21
C VAL A 111 -3.35 7.71 9.91
N THR A 112 -2.53 8.74 9.69
CA THR A 112 -2.53 9.51 8.45
C THR A 112 -1.92 8.70 7.31
N SER A 113 -0.75 8.12 7.54
CA SER A 113 -0.11 7.19 6.59
C SER A 113 -1.02 6.01 6.27
N PHE A 114 -1.70 5.46 7.26
CA PHE A 114 -2.66 4.37 7.06
C PHE A 114 -3.87 4.81 6.23
N ALA A 115 -4.42 6.00 6.47
CA ALA A 115 -5.52 6.54 5.66
C ALA A 115 -5.11 6.71 4.19
N ASP A 116 -3.91 7.25 3.93
CA ASP A 116 -3.38 7.40 2.58
C ASP A 116 -3.14 6.04 1.89
N TYR A 117 -2.63 5.06 2.63
CA TYR A 117 -2.49 3.68 2.15
C TYR A 117 -3.83 3.10 1.72
N LEU A 118 -4.86 3.17 2.57
CA LEU A 118 -6.20 2.69 2.24
C LEU A 118 -6.82 3.40 1.04
N ILE A 119 -6.68 4.73 0.97
CA ILE A 119 -7.20 5.52 -0.15
C ILE A 119 -6.51 5.11 -1.45
N THR A 120 -5.21 4.83 -1.42
CA THR A 120 -4.47 4.36 -2.59
C THR A 120 -4.94 2.98 -3.03
N GLU A 121 -5.10 2.03 -2.10
CA GLU A 121 -5.62 0.69 -2.36
C GLU A 121 -7.04 0.73 -2.94
N MET A 122 -7.90 1.60 -2.41
CA MET A 122 -9.26 1.83 -2.93
C MET A 122 -9.24 2.44 -4.33
N TYR A 123 -8.38 3.43 -4.56
CA TYR A 123 -8.28 4.11 -5.84
C TYR A 123 -7.83 3.17 -6.96
N CYS A 124 -6.78 2.41 -6.73
CA CYS A 124 -6.28 1.46 -7.73
C CYS A 124 -7.11 0.17 -7.81
N GLY A 125 -7.97 -0.10 -6.82
CA GLY A 125 -8.79 -1.29 -6.77
C GLY A 125 -7.97 -2.56 -6.62
N ASN A 126 -7.07 -2.60 -5.64
CA ASN A 126 -6.21 -3.75 -5.41
C ASN A 126 -7.01 -4.94 -4.86
N LYS A 127 -7.07 -6.03 -5.64
CA LYS A 127 -7.72 -7.28 -5.25
C LYS A 127 -6.87 -8.15 -4.35
N ASP A 128 -5.56 -7.99 -4.41
CA ASP A 128 -4.62 -8.79 -3.63
C ASP A 128 -4.27 -8.12 -2.31
N SER A 129 -5.30 -7.73 -1.58
CA SER A 129 -5.17 -7.06 -0.28
C SER A 129 -4.58 -7.94 0.83
N GLY A 130 -4.20 -9.17 0.54
CA GLY A 130 -3.50 -10.07 1.45
C GLY A 130 -1.98 -9.87 1.48
N ASN A 131 -1.43 -9.24 0.46
CA ASN A 131 0.00 -8.93 0.35
C ASN A 131 0.30 -7.59 1.04
N ILE A 132 0.44 -7.61 2.36
CA ILE A 132 0.62 -6.40 3.17
C ILE A 132 2.01 -6.39 3.76
N ARG A 133 2.62 -5.19 3.77
CA ARG A 133 3.85 -4.89 4.49
C ARG A 133 3.68 -3.65 5.32
N TRP A 134 4.16 -3.72 6.56
CA TRP A 134 4.18 -2.58 7.44
C TRP A 134 5.39 -2.62 8.34
N TYR A 135 5.81 -1.49 8.81
CA TYR A 135 7.03 -1.35 9.57
C TYR A 135 6.90 -0.29 10.66
N ARG A 136 7.84 -0.33 11.58
CA ARG A 136 8.19 0.76 12.49
C ARG A 136 9.69 0.79 12.70
N SER A 137 10.22 1.90 13.19
CA SER A 137 11.61 2.01 13.61
C SER A 137 11.70 2.63 14.99
N SER A 138 12.58 2.06 15.83
CA SER A 138 12.87 2.58 17.17
C SER A 138 13.66 3.89 17.14
N GLU A 139 14.26 4.25 16.02
CA GLU A 139 14.97 5.51 15.81
C GLU A 139 14.07 6.65 15.34
N THR A 140 12.78 6.39 15.11
CA THR A 140 11.77 7.39 14.80
C THR A 140 10.74 7.48 15.96
N ASP A 141 9.50 7.78 15.66
CA ASP A 141 8.39 7.82 16.64
C ASP A 141 7.86 6.42 17.04
N ASN A 142 8.46 5.36 16.49
CA ASN A 142 8.12 3.95 16.74
C ASN A 142 6.67 3.58 16.42
N LYS A 143 6.04 4.29 15.47
CA LYS A 143 4.67 4.04 15.01
C LYS A 143 4.65 3.11 13.81
N TRP A 144 3.65 2.25 13.77
CA TRP A 144 3.39 1.39 12.63
C TRP A 144 2.97 2.21 11.40
N ARG A 145 3.61 1.92 10.24
CA ARG A 145 3.35 2.53 8.93
C ARG A 145 3.22 1.45 7.88
N TRP A 146 2.35 1.66 6.91
CA TRP A 146 2.14 0.73 5.80
C TRP A 146 3.01 1.07 4.62
N ILE A 147 3.42 0.02 3.90
CA ILE A 147 4.19 0.13 2.65
C ILE A 147 3.27 -0.30 1.52
N LEU A 148 3.19 0.52 0.48
CA LEU A 148 2.46 0.13 -0.73
C LEU A 148 3.27 -0.93 -1.48
N TYR A 149 2.66 -2.08 -1.73
CA TYR A 149 3.35 -3.23 -2.29
C TYR A 149 2.40 -4.09 -3.11
N ASP A 150 2.92 -4.64 -4.25
CA ASP A 150 2.26 -5.66 -5.07
C ASP A 150 0.89 -5.22 -5.60
N THR A 151 0.86 -4.08 -6.28
CA THR A 151 -0.36 -3.48 -6.83
C THR A 151 -0.57 -3.84 -8.31
N ASP A 152 -0.17 -5.04 -8.75
CA ASP A 152 -0.30 -5.48 -10.13
C ASP A 152 -1.71 -6.00 -10.47
N ILE A 153 -2.48 -6.49 -9.48
CA ILE A 153 -3.88 -6.91 -9.65
C ILE A 153 -4.84 -5.74 -9.38
N THR A 154 -4.71 -4.67 -10.18
CA THR A 154 -5.41 -3.40 -9.98
C THR A 154 -6.13 -2.93 -11.24
N TYR A 155 -6.87 -1.83 -11.13
CA TYR A 155 -7.56 -1.14 -12.23
C TYR A 155 -8.54 -2.02 -13.02
N ALA A 156 -9.23 -2.93 -12.35
CA ALA A 156 -10.32 -3.67 -12.97
C ALA A 156 -11.58 -2.81 -13.02
N ALA A 157 -12.18 -2.71 -14.22
CA ALA A 157 -13.40 -1.92 -14.41
C ALA A 157 -14.64 -2.61 -13.80
N GLY A 158 -15.59 -1.79 -13.34
CA GLY A 158 -16.94 -2.25 -13.01
C GLY A 158 -17.15 -2.80 -11.60
N GLU A 159 -16.15 -2.72 -10.72
CA GLU A 159 -16.28 -3.19 -9.35
C GLU A 159 -16.19 -2.05 -8.32
N ASN A 160 -16.90 -2.18 -7.21
CA ASN A 160 -16.85 -1.23 -6.10
C ASN A 160 -15.76 -1.62 -5.09
N TRP A 161 -14.57 -1.11 -5.31
CA TRP A 161 -13.40 -1.39 -4.49
C TRP A 161 -13.46 -0.78 -3.09
N VAL A 162 -14.17 0.31 -2.92
CA VAL A 162 -14.43 0.90 -1.60
C VAL A 162 -15.19 -0.10 -0.76
N TRP A 163 -16.26 -0.69 -1.32
CA TRP A 163 -17.04 -1.72 -0.63
C TRP A 163 -16.19 -2.94 -0.29
N PHE A 164 -15.36 -3.41 -1.21
CA PHE A 164 -14.50 -4.58 -1.02
C PHE A 164 -13.55 -4.44 0.17
N LEU A 165 -12.98 -3.24 0.38
CA LEU A 165 -12.02 -2.98 1.45
C LEU A 165 -12.66 -2.67 2.81
N ILE A 166 -13.90 -2.16 2.82
CA ILE A 166 -14.62 -1.77 4.03
C ILE A 166 -15.83 -2.66 4.34
N ASP A 167 -16.01 -3.77 3.60
CA ASP A 167 -17.14 -4.69 3.81
C ASP A 167 -17.08 -5.33 5.20
N PRO A 168 -17.97 -4.95 6.11
CA PRO A 168 -17.98 -5.49 7.47
C PRO A 168 -18.41 -6.96 7.54
N ALA A 169 -19.04 -7.48 6.47
CA ALA A 169 -19.49 -8.87 6.41
C ALA A 169 -18.37 -9.85 6.06
N GLY A 170 -17.16 -9.35 5.68
CA GLY A 170 -16.03 -10.20 5.34
C GLY A 170 -16.27 -11.11 4.14
N THR A 171 -17.22 -10.75 3.26
CA THR A 171 -17.55 -11.53 2.06
C THR A 171 -16.52 -11.34 0.95
N GLY A 172 -15.72 -10.30 1.04
CA GLY A 172 -14.46 -10.16 0.28
C GLY A 172 -13.42 -11.17 0.78
N THR A 173 -12.39 -11.41 0.03
CA THR A 173 -11.38 -12.48 0.20
C THR A 173 -10.66 -12.50 1.56
N GLY A 174 -11.34 -12.17 2.59
CA GLY A 174 -10.90 -12.51 3.91
C GLY A 174 -10.36 -11.39 4.72
N GLN A 175 -10.42 -11.69 5.86
CA GLN A 175 -9.80 -11.23 7.06
C GLN A 175 -8.33 -10.83 6.85
N ASN A 176 -8.07 -9.80 6.03
CA ASN A 176 -6.77 -9.20 6.06
C ASN A 176 -6.69 -8.22 7.24
N PHE A 177 -5.49 -7.96 7.70
CA PHE A 177 -5.24 -7.10 8.86
C PHE A 177 -5.76 -5.68 8.71
N SER A 178 -5.87 -5.21 7.48
CA SER A 178 -6.40 -3.89 7.17
C SER A 178 -7.88 -3.77 7.51
N THR A 179 -8.67 -4.82 7.26
CA THR A 179 -10.11 -4.82 7.55
C THR A 179 -10.39 -4.67 9.05
N ALA A 180 -9.67 -5.43 9.90
CA ALA A 180 -9.84 -5.31 11.34
C ALA A 180 -9.47 -3.92 11.89
N LEU A 181 -8.45 -3.28 11.32
CA LEU A 181 -8.11 -1.90 11.65
C LEU A 181 -9.17 -0.92 11.17
N ILE A 182 -9.61 -1.05 9.92
CA ILE A 182 -10.62 -0.17 9.32
C ILE A 182 -11.90 -0.20 10.15
N ASP A 183 -12.41 -1.39 10.47
CA ASP A 183 -13.64 -1.55 11.23
C ASP A 183 -13.56 -0.82 12.58
N GLY A 184 -12.48 -0.99 13.29
CA GLY A 184 -12.26 -0.31 14.57
C GLY A 184 -12.08 1.20 14.42
N LEU A 185 -11.22 1.65 13.50
CA LEU A 185 -10.93 3.06 13.29
C LEU A 185 -12.15 3.84 12.79
N LEU A 186 -12.97 3.27 11.92
CA LEU A 186 -14.19 3.89 11.43
C LEU A 186 -15.25 4.13 12.52
N THR A 187 -15.12 3.52 13.69
CA THR A 187 -15.96 3.85 14.85
C THR A 187 -15.60 5.19 15.49
N SER A 188 -14.35 5.69 15.31
CA SER A 188 -13.93 7.01 15.78
C SER A 188 -14.43 8.14 14.86
N GLY A 189 -14.99 9.19 15.44
CA GLY A 189 -15.37 10.40 14.70
C GLY A 189 -14.17 11.14 14.14
N GLU A 190 -13.10 11.20 14.92
CA GLU A 190 -11.84 11.85 14.54
C GLU A 190 -11.18 11.14 13.35
N PHE A 191 -11.15 9.81 13.34
CA PHE A 191 -10.61 9.08 12.20
C PHE A 191 -11.45 9.26 10.93
N ARG A 192 -12.79 9.22 11.05
CA ARG A 192 -13.66 9.47 9.88
C ARG A 192 -13.42 10.84 9.27
N GLN A 193 -13.27 11.87 10.12
CA GLN A 193 -12.97 13.21 9.63
C GLN A 193 -11.60 13.26 8.93
N LEU A 194 -10.55 12.72 9.57
CA LEU A 194 -9.22 12.61 8.97
C LEU A 194 -9.27 11.88 7.62
N PHE A 195 -9.95 10.74 7.57
CA PHE A 195 -10.05 9.94 6.35
C PHE A 195 -10.71 10.71 5.19
N LEU A 196 -11.80 11.43 5.47
CA LEU A 196 -12.48 12.26 4.47
C LEU A 196 -11.61 13.43 3.99
N GLU A 197 -10.88 14.06 4.88
CA GLU A 197 -9.92 15.13 4.54
C GLU A 197 -8.80 14.59 3.66
N ARG A 198 -8.23 13.42 4.02
CA ARG A 198 -7.19 12.77 3.22
C ARG A 198 -7.72 12.29 1.87
N LEU A 199 -8.93 11.73 1.82
CA LEU A 199 -9.57 11.32 0.57
C LEU A 199 -9.72 12.52 -0.37
N LYS A 200 -10.27 13.64 0.14
CA LYS A 200 -10.41 14.87 -0.64
C LYS A 200 -9.05 15.38 -1.14
N PHE A 201 -8.05 15.39 -0.27
CA PHE A 201 -6.69 15.81 -0.63
C PHE A 201 -6.12 14.93 -1.74
N ASN A 202 -6.16 13.62 -1.60
CA ASN A 202 -5.61 12.69 -2.56
C ASN A 202 -6.32 12.75 -3.91
N MET A 203 -7.66 12.87 -3.94
CA MET A 203 -8.42 13.02 -5.19
C MET A 203 -8.14 14.34 -5.91
N GLN A 204 -7.85 15.41 -5.18
CA GLN A 204 -7.55 16.72 -5.75
C GLN A 204 -6.09 16.93 -6.12
N ASN A 205 -5.17 16.12 -5.60
CA ASN A 205 -3.73 16.31 -5.77
C ASN A 205 -3.04 15.07 -6.35
N THR A 206 -3.03 13.97 -5.60
CA THR A 206 -2.31 12.74 -5.95
C THR A 206 -2.93 12.04 -7.16
N PHE A 207 -4.24 11.81 -7.12
CA PHE A 207 -4.99 11.08 -8.13
C PHE A 207 -5.78 11.98 -9.09
N ARG A 208 -5.35 13.21 -9.24
CA ARG A 208 -5.96 14.13 -10.21
C ARG A 208 -5.79 13.56 -11.62
N THR A 209 -6.87 13.57 -12.41
CA THR A 209 -6.94 12.88 -13.70
C THR A 209 -5.80 13.28 -14.65
N ASP A 210 -5.45 14.56 -14.72
CA ASP A 210 -4.35 15.03 -15.57
C ASP A 210 -2.98 14.50 -15.14
N LYS A 211 -2.71 14.42 -13.81
CA LYS A 211 -1.49 13.80 -13.29
C LYS A 211 -1.43 12.30 -13.62
N VAL A 212 -2.52 11.60 -13.42
CA VAL A 212 -2.60 10.16 -13.70
C VAL A 212 -2.38 9.89 -15.18
N LEU A 213 -3.06 10.64 -16.07
CA LEU A 213 -2.87 10.50 -17.51
C LEU A 213 -1.45 10.84 -17.94
N ALA A 214 -0.87 11.92 -17.43
CA ALA A 214 0.53 12.28 -17.72
C ALA A 214 1.51 11.18 -17.28
N ARG A 215 1.25 10.55 -16.12
CA ARG A 215 2.09 9.43 -15.65
C ARG A 215 1.93 8.18 -16.51
N ILE A 216 0.73 7.87 -16.96
CA ILE A 216 0.47 6.78 -17.92
C ILE A 216 1.22 7.03 -19.23
N ASP A 217 1.16 8.25 -19.77
CA ASP A 217 1.85 8.62 -21.01
C ASP A 217 3.37 8.52 -20.86
N GLU A 218 3.92 8.97 -19.74
CA GLU A 218 5.35 8.84 -19.43
C GLU A 218 5.79 7.37 -19.39
N LEU A 219 5.08 6.54 -18.62
CA LEU A 219 5.42 5.12 -18.48
C LEU A 219 5.26 4.35 -19.79
N SER A 220 4.15 4.57 -20.49
CA SER A 220 3.90 3.93 -21.78
C SER A 220 4.91 4.36 -22.83
N GLY A 221 5.32 5.62 -22.81
CA GLY A 221 6.35 6.16 -23.71
C GLY A 221 7.69 5.44 -23.58
N LYS A 222 8.06 5.04 -22.34
CA LYS A 222 9.28 4.25 -22.07
C LYS A 222 9.20 2.82 -22.59
N LEU A 223 8.00 2.26 -22.73
CA LEU A 223 7.77 0.87 -23.14
C LEU A 223 7.49 0.72 -24.65
N LYS A 224 6.87 1.74 -25.27
CA LYS A 224 6.47 1.71 -26.70
C LYS A 224 7.55 1.20 -27.66
N PRO A 225 8.84 1.59 -27.57
CA PRO A 225 9.85 1.14 -28.51
C PRO A 225 10.05 -0.38 -28.51
N GLU A 226 9.74 -1.05 -27.40
CA GLU A 226 9.93 -2.48 -27.24
C GLU A 226 8.65 -3.29 -27.51
N ILE A 227 7.48 -2.71 -27.22
CA ILE A 227 6.18 -3.36 -27.49
C ILE A 227 5.93 -3.54 -29.00
N ALA A 228 6.53 -2.68 -29.82
CA ALA A 228 6.40 -2.74 -31.28
C ALA A 228 7.28 -3.83 -31.95
N ARG A 229 8.12 -4.53 -31.19
CA ARG A 229 8.97 -5.62 -31.68
C ARG A 229 8.30 -6.97 -31.55
#